data_bb099f96bc239ea6efab2e54ddca863f
#
_entry.id   bb099f96bc239ea6efab2e54ddca863f
#
_cell.length_a   1.000
_cell.length_b   1.000
_cell.length_c   1.000
_cell.angle_alpha   90.00
_cell.angle_beta   90.00
_cell.angle_gamma   90.00
#
_symmetry.space_group_name_H-M   'P 1'
#
loop_
_entity.id
_entity.type
_entity.pdbx_description
1 polymer ?
#
loop_
_entity_poly.entity_id
_entity_poly.type
_entity_poly.pdbx_seq_one_letter_code
_entity_poly.pdbx_strand_id
1 'polypeptide(L)'
;MQKQEKHSQAAVLGLQHLLAMYSGSILVPIMIATALGYSTEQLTYLISTDIFMCGVATFLQLQLNKYFGIGLPVVLGVAFQSVAPLIMIGQSHGSGAMFGALIASGIYVVLVSGIFSKIANLFPSIVTGSVITTIGLTLIPVAIGNMGNNVPEPTGQSLLLAAITVLIILLINIFTKGFIKSISILIGLVVGTAIAATMGLVDFSPVEAAPLVHVPTPLYFGMPTFEISSIVMMCIIATVSMVESTGVYLALSDITKDPIDSTRLRNGYRAEGLAVLLGGIFNTFPYTGFSQNVGLVKLSGIKTRLPIYYAAGFLILLGLLPKFGALAQIIPSPVLGGAMLVMFGFVSIQGMQILARVDFANNEHNFLIAAVSIAAGVGLNNSNLFVSMPTAFQMFFSNGIVVASLLAIVLNAVLNHKKK
;
A
#
# COMPACT_ATOMS: atom_id res chain seq x y z
N MET A 1 -15.41 -21.29 25.40
CA MET A 1 -16.36 -21.41 24.28
C MET A 1 -16.33 -20.09 23.48
N GLN A 2 -15.74 -20.06 22.30
CA GLN A 2 -15.86 -18.90 21.39
C GLN A 2 -17.34 -18.79 20.99
N LYS A 3 -17.94 -17.64 21.27
CA LYS A 3 -19.29 -17.32 20.80
C LYS A 3 -19.26 -17.39 19.29
N GLN A 4 -20.03 -18.27 18.69
CA GLN A 4 -20.13 -18.44 17.24
C GLN A 4 -20.60 -17.09 16.66
N GLU A 5 -19.72 -16.38 15.94
CA GLU A 5 -20.08 -15.10 15.30
C GLU A 5 -21.20 -15.38 14.30
N LYS A 6 -22.28 -14.59 14.38
CA LYS A 6 -23.37 -14.70 13.41
C LYS A 6 -22.88 -14.20 12.05
N HIS A 7 -23.17 -14.95 10.98
CA HIS A 7 -22.78 -14.59 9.63
C HIS A 7 -23.19 -13.17 9.22
N SER A 8 -24.37 -12.69 9.64
CA SER A 8 -24.82 -11.33 9.39
C SER A 8 -23.90 -10.27 10.04
N GLN A 9 -23.43 -10.54 11.26
CA GLN A 9 -22.53 -9.66 11.98
C GLN A 9 -21.14 -9.64 11.34
N ALA A 10 -20.65 -10.83 10.95
CA ALA A 10 -19.38 -10.97 10.24
C ALA A 10 -19.41 -10.28 8.87
N ALA A 11 -20.51 -10.33 8.14
CA ALA A 11 -20.67 -9.63 6.85
C ALA A 11 -20.63 -8.10 7.02
N VAL A 12 -21.31 -7.54 8.04
CA VAL A 12 -21.25 -6.10 8.34
C VAL A 12 -19.80 -5.68 8.69
N LEU A 13 -19.11 -6.46 9.51
CA LEU A 13 -17.71 -6.19 9.84
C LEU A 13 -16.80 -6.31 8.59
N GLY A 14 -17.07 -7.29 7.73
CA GLY A 14 -16.35 -7.45 6.46
C GLY A 14 -16.54 -6.24 5.54
N LEU A 15 -17.75 -5.72 5.45
CA LEU A 15 -18.04 -4.49 4.69
C LEU A 15 -17.27 -3.28 5.25
N GLN A 16 -17.14 -3.19 6.59
CA GLN A 16 -16.35 -2.15 7.23
C GLN A 16 -14.88 -2.21 6.83
N HIS A 17 -14.29 -3.42 6.79
CA HIS A 17 -12.92 -3.62 6.35
C HIS A 17 -12.72 -3.27 4.87
N LEU A 18 -13.67 -3.63 4.01
CA LEU A 18 -13.66 -3.24 2.59
C LEU A 18 -13.65 -1.72 2.46
N LEU A 19 -14.57 -1.01 3.09
CA LEU A 19 -14.71 0.44 2.96
C LEU A 19 -13.49 1.19 3.49
N ALA A 20 -12.89 0.72 4.59
CA ALA A 20 -11.67 1.30 5.12
C ALA A 20 -10.46 1.10 4.18
N MET A 21 -10.37 -0.05 3.53
CA MET A 21 -9.29 -0.37 2.60
C MET A 21 -9.48 0.31 1.24
N TYR A 22 -10.70 0.39 0.73
CA TYR A 22 -11.02 0.88 -0.61
C TYR A 22 -10.41 2.27 -0.87
N SER A 23 -10.54 3.19 0.08
CA SER A 23 -10.02 4.56 -0.05
C SER A 23 -8.50 4.62 -0.24
N GLY A 24 -7.75 3.70 0.36
CA GLY A 24 -6.30 3.63 0.19
C GLY A 24 -5.90 2.93 -1.12
N SER A 25 -6.55 1.81 -1.43
CA SER A 25 -6.17 0.98 -2.59
C SER A 25 -6.39 1.67 -3.93
N ILE A 26 -7.43 2.49 -4.10
CA ILE A 26 -7.69 3.20 -5.36
C ILE A 26 -6.62 4.25 -5.70
N LEU A 27 -5.87 4.75 -4.72
CA LEU A 27 -4.90 5.82 -4.95
C LEU A 27 -3.68 5.33 -5.75
N VAL A 28 -3.20 4.12 -5.50
CA VAL A 28 -2.02 3.57 -6.18
C VAL A 28 -2.24 3.41 -7.68
N PRO A 29 -3.32 2.76 -8.17
CA PRO A 29 -3.65 2.72 -9.59
C PRO A 29 -3.72 4.10 -10.23
N ILE A 30 -4.39 5.06 -9.57
CA ILE A 30 -4.55 6.43 -10.07
C ILE A 30 -3.18 7.12 -10.20
N MET A 31 -2.33 7.04 -9.18
CA MET A 31 -1.00 7.66 -9.20
C MET A 31 -0.13 7.10 -10.34
N ILE A 32 -0.09 5.78 -10.50
CA ILE A 32 0.73 5.12 -11.52
C ILE A 32 0.17 5.40 -12.92
N ALA A 33 -1.14 5.24 -13.12
CA ALA A 33 -1.76 5.48 -14.42
C ALA A 33 -1.62 6.93 -14.88
N THR A 34 -1.80 7.90 -13.97
CA THR A 34 -1.61 9.32 -14.27
C THR A 34 -0.16 9.61 -14.64
N ALA A 35 0.81 9.07 -13.89
CA ALA A 35 2.23 9.29 -14.15
C ALA A 35 2.72 8.63 -15.46
N LEU A 36 2.08 7.55 -15.89
CA LEU A 36 2.40 6.81 -17.12
C LEU A 36 1.52 7.23 -18.32
N GLY A 37 0.58 8.15 -18.14
CA GLY A 37 -0.30 8.63 -19.20
C GLY A 37 -1.27 7.58 -19.75
N TYR A 38 -1.76 6.67 -18.91
CA TYR A 38 -2.70 5.63 -19.31
C TYR A 38 -4.09 6.21 -19.65
N SER A 39 -4.80 5.56 -20.57
CA SER A 39 -6.15 5.95 -20.94
C SER A 39 -7.15 5.74 -19.80
N THR A 40 -8.30 6.41 -19.92
CA THR A 40 -9.44 6.23 -19.00
C THR A 40 -9.86 4.76 -18.88
N GLU A 41 -9.88 4.02 -20.01
CA GLU A 41 -10.21 2.59 -20.03
C GLU A 41 -9.16 1.77 -19.28
N GLN A 42 -7.87 2.02 -19.54
CA GLN A 42 -6.78 1.35 -18.84
C GLN A 42 -6.79 1.63 -17.34
N LEU A 43 -7.10 2.85 -16.93
CA LEU A 43 -7.22 3.20 -15.51
C LEU A 43 -8.42 2.52 -14.87
N THR A 44 -9.58 2.45 -15.56
CA THR A 44 -10.75 1.68 -15.09
C THR A 44 -10.40 0.22 -14.87
N TYR A 45 -9.70 -0.39 -15.84
CA TYR A 45 -9.20 -1.76 -15.75
C TYR A 45 -8.30 -1.93 -14.53
N LEU A 46 -7.28 -1.08 -14.37
CA LEU A 46 -6.32 -1.15 -13.26
C LEU A 46 -7.00 -1.07 -11.90
N ILE A 47 -7.89 -0.10 -11.69
CA ILE A 47 -8.59 0.05 -10.40
C ILE A 47 -9.46 -1.16 -10.11
N SER A 48 -10.25 -1.60 -11.09
CA SER A 48 -11.20 -2.71 -10.89
C SER A 48 -10.47 -4.03 -10.64
N THR A 49 -9.46 -4.32 -11.46
CA THR A 49 -8.66 -5.54 -11.32
C THR A 49 -7.82 -5.52 -10.04
N ASP A 50 -7.33 -4.37 -9.62
CA ASP A 50 -6.59 -4.24 -8.37
C ASP A 50 -7.47 -4.53 -7.15
N ILE A 51 -8.69 -3.98 -7.11
CA ILE A 51 -9.67 -4.28 -6.05
C ILE A 51 -10.00 -5.78 -6.04
N PHE A 52 -10.21 -6.39 -7.21
CA PHE A 52 -10.44 -7.83 -7.35
C PHE A 52 -9.27 -8.62 -6.77
N MET A 53 -8.05 -8.27 -7.15
CA MET A 53 -6.83 -8.95 -6.71
C MET A 53 -6.51 -8.71 -5.23
N CYS A 54 -6.87 -7.56 -4.65
CA CYS A 54 -6.83 -7.36 -3.19
C CYS A 54 -7.72 -8.39 -2.47
N GLY A 55 -8.90 -8.68 -3.03
CA GLY A 55 -9.78 -9.73 -2.51
C GLY A 55 -9.16 -11.12 -2.62
N VAL A 56 -8.58 -11.46 -3.77
CA VAL A 56 -7.87 -12.73 -3.98
C VAL A 56 -6.66 -12.85 -3.05
N ALA A 57 -5.84 -11.81 -2.94
CA ALA A 57 -4.68 -11.75 -2.06
C ALA A 57 -5.08 -11.95 -0.58
N THR A 58 -6.14 -11.25 -0.15
CA THR A 58 -6.72 -11.41 1.19
C THR A 58 -7.20 -12.84 1.42
N PHE A 59 -7.92 -13.42 0.46
CA PHE A 59 -8.40 -14.80 0.55
C PHE A 59 -7.23 -15.80 0.70
N LEU A 60 -6.17 -15.65 -0.11
CA LEU A 60 -4.98 -16.49 0.00
C LEU A 60 -4.33 -16.37 1.38
N GLN A 61 -4.29 -15.19 1.94
CA GLN A 61 -3.64 -14.92 3.22
C GLN A 61 -4.42 -15.47 4.43
N LEU A 62 -5.75 -15.53 4.31
CA LEU A 62 -6.62 -16.09 5.35
C LEU A 62 -6.51 -17.61 5.47
N GLN A 63 -5.93 -18.28 4.46
CA GLN A 63 -5.73 -19.72 4.52
C GLN A 63 -4.75 -20.06 5.65
N LEU A 64 -4.97 -21.20 6.28
CA LEU A 64 -4.03 -21.79 7.22
C LEU A 64 -3.79 -23.22 6.77
N ASN A 65 -2.96 -23.37 5.77
CA ASN A 65 -2.61 -24.65 5.22
C ASN A 65 -1.08 -24.87 5.24
N LYS A 66 -0.64 -26.05 4.80
CA LYS A 66 0.77 -26.45 4.83
C LYS A 66 1.68 -25.58 3.93
N TYR A 67 1.13 -24.92 2.91
CA TYR A 67 1.90 -24.32 1.83
C TYR A 67 1.90 -22.79 1.86
N PHE A 68 0.77 -22.15 2.16
CA PHE A 68 0.61 -20.70 2.16
C PHE A 68 -0.47 -20.22 3.13
N GLY A 69 -0.45 -18.93 3.45
CA GLY A 69 -1.40 -18.22 4.31
C GLY A 69 -0.96 -18.13 5.77
N ILE A 70 -1.10 -16.94 6.36
CA ILE A 70 -0.80 -16.68 7.78
C ILE A 70 -1.94 -17.14 8.70
N GLY A 71 -3.17 -17.15 8.17
CA GLY A 71 -4.36 -17.55 8.92
C GLY A 71 -4.78 -16.56 10.02
N LEU A 72 -4.34 -15.32 9.97
CA LEU A 72 -4.79 -14.22 10.82
C LEU A 72 -5.89 -13.39 10.12
N PRO A 73 -6.70 -12.60 10.85
CA PRO A 73 -7.69 -11.70 10.25
C PRO A 73 -7.01 -10.46 9.63
N VAL A 74 -6.26 -10.66 8.57
CA VAL A 74 -5.52 -9.63 7.83
C VAL A 74 -6.14 -9.38 6.48
N VAL A 75 -6.26 -8.10 6.10
CA VAL A 75 -6.59 -7.68 4.75
C VAL A 75 -5.30 -7.32 4.03
N LEU A 76 -5.11 -7.77 2.81
CA LEU A 76 -4.04 -7.33 1.94
C LEU A 76 -4.51 -6.17 1.05
N GLY A 77 -3.69 -5.15 0.97
CA GLY A 77 -3.89 -4.00 0.09
C GLY A 77 -2.66 -3.71 -0.74
N VAL A 78 -2.76 -2.75 -1.64
CA VAL A 78 -1.64 -2.34 -2.50
C VAL A 78 -0.51 -1.75 -1.67
N ALA A 79 0.70 -2.11 -2.02
CA ALA A 79 1.93 -1.64 -1.37
C ALA A 79 2.31 -0.23 -1.86
N PHE A 80 2.17 0.79 -1.04
CA PHE A 80 2.51 2.19 -1.38
C PHE A 80 3.98 2.39 -1.73
N GLN A 81 4.88 1.62 -1.12
CA GLN A 81 6.31 1.66 -1.40
C GLN A 81 6.66 1.27 -2.83
N SER A 82 5.76 0.62 -3.56
CA SER A 82 5.97 0.24 -4.96
C SER A 82 5.65 1.36 -5.96
N VAL A 83 4.95 2.43 -5.54
CA VAL A 83 4.46 3.46 -6.47
C VAL A 83 5.59 4.12 -7.24
N ALA A 84 6.55 4.72 -6.54
CA ALA A 84 7.67 5.40 -7.21
C ALA A 84 8.53 4.45 -8.06
N PRO A 85 8.93 3.25 -7.58
CA PRO A 85 9.62 2.26 -8.41
C PRO A 85 8.85 1.87 -9.67
N LEU A 86 7.55 1.59 -9.56
CA LEU A 86 6.74 1.18 -10.71
C LEU A 86 6.60 2.30 -11.74
N ILE A 87 6.43 3.55 -11.29
CA ILE A 87 6.42 4.73 -12.19
C ILE A 87 7.78 4.84 -12.90
N MET A 88 8.89 4.74 -12.18
CA MET A 88 10.24 4.82 -12.78
C MET A 88 10.47 3.71 -13.81
N ILE A 89 10.10 2.47 -13.50
CA ILE A 89 10.22 1.33 -14.41
C ILE A 89 9.33 1.55 -15.63
N GLY A 90 8.07 1.94 -15.42
CA GLY A 90 7.11 2.19 -16.49
C GLY A 90 7.57 3.29 -17.46
N GLN A 91 8.14 4.39 -16.94
CA GLN A 91 8.69 5.49 -17.74
C GLN A 91 9.97 5.11 -18.50
N SER A 92 10.85 4.29 -17.86
CA SER A 92 12.16 3.95 -18.44
C SER A 92 12.11 2.76 -19.40
N HIS A 93 11.31 1.72 -19.10
CA HIS A 93 11.30 0.44 -19.79
C HIS A 93 9.91 -0.02 -20.24
N GLY A 94 8.86 0.78 -19.96
CA GLY A 94 7.49 0.49 -20.35
C GLY A 94 6.74 -0.47 -19.42
N SER A 95 5.44 -0.62 -19.69
CA SER A 95 4.51 -1.43 -18.89
C SER A 95 4.87 -2.93 -18.86
N GLY A 96 5.41 -3.46 -19.96
CA GLY A 96 5.87 -4.86 -20.03
C GLY A 96 6.95 -5.16 -19.00
N ALA A 97 7.95 -4.27 -18.83
CA ALA A 97 9.01 -4.43 -17.83
C ALA A 97 8.48 -4.26 -16.40
N MET A 98 7.52 -3.36 -16.21
CA MET A 98 6.86 -3.16 -14.91
C MET A 98 6.16 -4.44 -14.43
N PHE A 99 5.34 -5.07 -15.27
CA PHE A 99 4.64 -6.29 -14.91
C PHE A 99 5.55 -7.52 -14.90
N GLY A 100 6.55 -7.57 -15.78
CA GLY A 100 7.58 -8.61 -15.73
C GLY A 100 8.40 -8.60 -14.43
N ALA A 101 8.76 -7.41 -13.95
CA ALA A 101 9.45 -7.25 -12.67
C ALA A 101 8.55 -7.64 -11.48
N LEU A 102 7.24 -7.38 -11.54
CA LEU A 102 6.28 -7.86 -10.54
C LEU A 102 6.19 -9.39 -10.50
N ILE A 103 6.05 -10.04 -11.66
CA ILE A 103 6.05 -11.51 -11.75
C ILE A 103 7.32 -12.08 -11.13
N ALA A 104 8.48 -11.56 -11.51
CA ALA A 104 9.78 -12.01 -10.99
C ALA A 104 9.90 -11.76 -9.48
N SER A 105 9.47 -10.61 -8.96
CA SER A 105 9.50 -10.31 -7.53
C SER A 105 8.55 -11.19 -6.72
N GLY A 106 7.38 -11.55 -7.27
CA GLY A 106 6.46 -12.51 -6.64
C GLY A 106 7.10 -13.90 -6.49
N ILE A 107 7.78 -14.39 -7.54
CA ILE A 107 8.54 -15.64 -7.50
C ILE A 107 9.68 -15.54 -6.46
N TYR A 108 10.42 -14.43 -6.47
CA TYR A 108 11.47 -14.16 -5.48
C TYR A 108 10.95 -14.28 -4.05
N VAL A 109 9.82 -13.64 -3.71
CA VAL A 109 9.24 -13.71 -2.36
C VAL A 109 8.90 -15.15 -1.95
N VAL A 110 8.30 -15.93 -2.86
CA VAL A 110 7.99 -17.34 -2.59
C VAL A 110 9.26 -18.13 -2.29
N LEU A 111 10.32 -17.93 -3.07
CA LEU A 111 11.60 -18.64 -2.90
C LEU A 111 12.33 -18.27 -1.60
N VAL A 112 12.41 -16.96 -1.29
CA VAL A 112 13.14 -16.49 -0.11
C VAL A 112 12.36 -16.59 1.19
N SER A 113 11.06 -16.83 1.14
CA SER A 113 10.15 -16.85 2.30
C SER A 113 10.65 -17.72 3.45
N GLY A 114 11.24 -18.87 3.14
CA GLY A 114 11.78 -19.81 4.14
C GLY A 114 13.01 -19.27 4.88
N ILE A 115 13.88 -18.57 4.18
CA ILE A 115 15.07 -17.93 4.77
C ILE A 115 14.60 -16.69 5.54
N PHE A 116 13.78 -15.84 4.91
CA PHE A 116 13.33 -14.59 5.48
C PHE A 116 12.54 -14.81 6.80
N SER A 117 11.69 -15.82 6.88
CA SER A 117 10.94 -16.13 8.10
C SER A 117 11.81 -16.48 9.30
N LYS A 118 13.02 -17.02 9.07
CA LYS A 118 14.01 -17.33 10.13
C LYS A 118 14.78 -16.10 10.58
N ILE A 119 14.99 -15.14 9.67
CA ILE A 119 15.73 -13.91 9.93
C ILE A 119 14.82 -12.70 10.17
N ALA A 120 13.51 -12.89 10.21
CA ALA A 120 12.55 -11.82 10.46
C ALA A 120 12.85 -11.03 11.75
N ASN A 121 13.41 -11.70 12.76
CA ASN A 121 13.88 -11.07 14.01
C ASN A 121 15.09 -10.14 13.81
N LEU A 122 15.79 -10.19 12.67
CA LEU A 122 16.87 -9.26 12.32
C LEU A 122 16.36 -7.92 11.76
N PHE A 123 15.04 -7.81 11.53
CA PHE A 123 14.38 -6.56 11.16
C PHE A 123 13.68 -5.96 12.38
N PRO A 124 14.45 -5.40 13.33
CA PRO A 124 13.90 -4.81 14.54
C PRO A 124 13.08 -3.55 14.23
N SER A 125 12.34 -3.08 15.24
CA SER A 125 11.49 -1.89 15.14
C SER A 125 12.22 -0.66 14.59
N ILE A 126 13.55 -0.57 14.80
CA ILE A 126 14.36 0.52 14.24
C ILE A 126 14.36 0.52 12.71
N VAL A 127 14.51 -0.64 12.06
CA VAL A 127 14.50 -0.77 10.60
C VAL A 127 13.08 -0.54 10.07
N THR A 128 12.12 -1.28 10.59
CA THR A 128 10.71 -1.19 10.14
C THR A 128 10.14 0.22 10.33
N GLY A 129 10.38 0.84 11.49
CA GLY A 129 9.89 2.18 11.79
C GLY A 129 10.53 3.26 10.90
N SER A 130 11.85 3.18 10.65
CA SER A 130 12.55 4.10 9.75
C SER A 130 12.01 4.00 8.32
N VAL A 131 11.81 2.79 7.81
CA VAL A 131 11.30 2.55 6.45
C VAL A 131 9.87 3.08 6.31
N ILE A 132 8.94 2.71 7.21
CA ILE A 132 7.55 3.15 7.14
C ILE A 132 7.43 4.67 7.28
N THR A 133 8.22 5.29 8.17
CA THR A 133 8.29 6.76 8.29
C THR A 133 8.71 7.39 6.96
N THR A 134 9.75 6.85 6.33
CA THR A 134 10.24 7.36 5.04
C THR A 134 9.19 7.18 3.94
N ILE A 135 8.50 6.03 3.87
CA ILE A 135 7.41 5.80 2.89
C ILE A 135 6.38 6.94 2.97
N GLY A 136 5.88 7.23 4.16
CA GLY A 136 4.90 8.30 4.32
C GLY A 136 5.45 9.66 3.91
N LEU A 137 6.64 10.03 4.40
CA LEU A 137 7.24 11.35 4.12
C LEU A 137 7.57 11.55 2.63
N THR A 138 8.05 10.53 1.93
CA THR A 138 8.43 10.63 0.51
C THR A 138 7.23 10.74 -0.43
N LEU A 139 6.03 10.36 0.02
CA LEU A 139 4.79 10.47 -0.76
C LEU A 139 4.03 11.79 -0.51
N ILE A 140 4.36 12.56 0.52
CA ILE A 140 3.74 13.88 0.79
C ILE A 140 3.89 14.85 -0.40
N PRO A 141 5.06 15.00 -1.05
CA PRO A 141 5.18 15.89 -2.22
C PRO A 141 4.22 15.52 -3.36
N VAL A 142 3.95 14.23 -3.56
CA VAL A 142 2.97 13.78 -4.57
C VAL A 142 1.55 14.23 -4.18
N ALA A 143 1.19 14.14 -2.91
CA ALA A 143 -0.09 14.66 -2.42
C ALA A 143 -0.22 16.16 -2.65
N ILE A 144 0.82 16.94 -2.35
CA ILE A 144 0.86 18.39 -2.56
C ILE A 144 0.74 18.73 -4.05
N GLY A 145 1.43 18.00 -4.93
CA GLY A 145 1.30 18.15 -6.37
C GLY A 145 -0.15 17.98 -6.83
N ASN A 146 -0.82 16.94 -6.36
CA ASN A 146 -2.23 16.69 -6.67
C ASN A 146 -3.16 17.79 -6.11
N MET A 147 -2.90 18.33 -4.92
CA MET A 147 -3.67 19.46 -4.37
C MET A 147 -3.64 20.68 -5.31
N GLY A 148 -2.50 20.91 -5.96
CA GLY A 148 -2.32 21.94 -6.97
C GLY A 148 -2.74 21.53 -8.39
N ASN A 149 -3.40 20.39 -8.57
CA ASN A 149 -3.78 19.84 -9.87
C ASN A 149 -2.57 19.53 -10.78
N ASN A 150 -1.41 19.30 -10.18
CA ASN A 150 -0.13 19.04 -10.88
C ASN A 150 0.28 20.13 -11.91
N VAL A 151 -0.13 21.37 -11.68
CA VAL A 151 0.26 22.53 -12.51
C VAL A 151 1.20 23.47 -11.75
N PRO A 152 2.10 24.22 -12.44
CA PRO A 152 3.04 25.12 -11.78
C PRO A 152 2.36 26.25 -11.00
N GLU A 153 1.22 26.73 -11.50
CA GLU A 153 0.43 27.80 -10.87
C GLU A 153 -0.98 27.26 -10.53
N PRO A 154 -1.17 26.70 -9.32
CA PRO A 154 -2.46 26.16 -8.92
C PRO A 154 -3.51 27.26 -8.79
N THR A 155 -4.74 26.95 -9.20
CA THR A 155 -5.86 27.86 -9.03
C THR A 155 -6.30 27.92 -7.57
N GLY A 156 -6.78 29.09 -7.11
CA GLY A 156 -7.37 29.21 -5.77
C GLY A 156 -8.51 28.21 -5.52
N GLN A 157 -9.25 27.85 -6.58
CA GLN A 157 -10.33 26.88 -6.56
C GLN A 157 -9.81 25.45 -6.24
N SER A 158 -8.71 25.04 -6.86
CA SER A 158 -8.05 23.74 -6.59
C SER A 158 -7.57 23.66 -5.14
N LEU A 159 -6.89 24.70 -4.67
CA LEU A 159 -6.39 24.75 -3.29
C LEU A 159 -7.52 24.77 -2.25
N LEU A 160 -8.61 25.50 -2.54
CA LEU A 160 -9.79 25.54 -1.67
C LEU A 160 -10.43 24.16 -1.58
N LEU A 161 -10.61 23.47 -2.70
CA LEU A 161 -11.21 22.13 -2.74
C LEU A 161 -10.38 21.10 -1.98
N ALA A 162 -9.05 21.15 -2.14
CA ALA A 162 -8.11 20.33 -1.38
C ALA A 162 -8.22 20.63 0.12
N ALA A 163 -8.21 21.90 0.52
CA ALA A 163 -8.33 22.32 1.92
C ALA A 163 -9.66 21.88 2.55
N ILE A 164 -10.77 22.02 1.83
CA ILE A 164 -12.08 21.54 2.28
C ILE A 164 -12.04 20.03 2.50
N THR A 165 -11.45 19.26 1.58
CA THR A 165 -11.33 17.81 1.72
C THR A 165 -10.52 17.43 2.97
N VAL A 166 -9.37 18.07 3.19
CA VAL A 166 -8.57 17.88 4.42
C VAL A 166 -9.40 18.22 5.65
N LEU A 167 -10.08 19.36 5.66
CA LEU A 167 -10.91 19.80 6.79
C LEU A 167 -12.01 18.79 7.12
N ILE A 168 -12.72 18.25 6.11
CA ILE A 168 -13.76 17.23 6.31
C ILE A 168 -13.16 16.00 6.98
N ILE A 169 -12.03 15.50 6.48
CA ILE A 169 -11.36 14.34 7.07
C ILE A 169 -10.95 14.60 8.52
N LEU A 170 -10.40 15.78 8.82
CA LEU A 170 -10.01 16.16 10.17
C LEU A 170 -11.21 16.26 11.10
N LEU A 171 -12.31 16.92 10.68
CA LEU A 171 -13.53 17.05 11.48
C LEU A 171 -14.09 15.66 11.82
N ILE A 172 -14.16 14.75 10.85
CA ILE A 172 -14.61 13.37 11.10
C ILE A 172 -13.67 12.67 12.10
N ASN A 173 -12.35 12.81 11.95
CA ASN A 173 -11.39 12.20 12.88
C ASN A 173 -11.47 12.76 14.31
N ILE A 174 -11.82 14.04 14.48
CA ILE A 174 -11.93 14.71 15.79
C ILE A 174 -13.26 14.36 16.46
N PHE A 175 -14.36 14.48 15.72
CA PHE A 175 -15.72 14.42 16.30
C PHE A 175 -16.35 13.02 16.27
N THR A 176 -15.75 12.04 15.56
CA THR A 176 -16.32 10.69 15.49
C THR A 176 -15.40 9.63 16.11
N LYS A 177 -15.97 8.46 16.38
CA LYS A 177 -15.26 7.30 16.94
C LYS A 177 -15.59 6.02 16.14
N GLY A 178 -14.82 4.98 16.40
CA GLY A 178 -15.10 3.66 15.84
C GLY A 178 -15.01 3.63 14.32
N PHE A 179 -15.97 2.99 13.67
CA PHE A 179 -15.98 2.74 12.23
C PHE A 179 -15.99 4.04 11.39
N ILE A 180 -16.82 5.03 11.75
CA ILE A 180 -16.90 6.30 10.97
C ILE A 180 -15.54 6.99 10.92
N LYS A 181 -14.82 6.99 12.03
CA LYS A 181 -13.45 7.50 12.06
C LYS A 181 -12.52 6.73 11.10
N SER A 182 -12.65 5.41 11.02
CA SER A 182 -11.80 4.55 10.18
C SER A 182 -12.02 4.77 8.68
N ILE A 183 -13.21 5.24 8.28
CA ILE A 183 -13.53 5.56 6.87
C ILE A 183 -13.52 7.06 6.58
N SER A 184 -12.93 7.87 7.44
CA SER A 184 -12.88 9.33 7.30
C SER A 184 -12.30 9.79 5.96
N ILE A 185 -11.27 9.10 5.45
CA ILE A 185 -10.66 9.39 4.15
C ILE A 185 -11.68 9.14 3.02
N LEU A 186 -12.39 8.01 3.06
CA LEU A 186 -13.42 7.69 2.08
C LEU A 186 -14.56 8.74 2.09
N ILE A 187 -15.01 9.14 3.28
CA ILE A 187 -16.05 10.18 3.40
C ILE A 187 -15.52 11.51 2.85
N GLY A 188 -14.28 11.87 3.15
CA GLY A 188 -13.62 13.06 2.60
C GLY A 188 -13.56 13.05 1.08
N LEU A 189 -13.20 11.91 0.47
CA LEU A 189 -13.19 11.73 -0.99
C LEU A 189 -14.61 11.89 -1.58
N VAL A 190 -15.61 11.23 -1.01
CA VAL A 190 -16.99 11.29 -1.49
C VAL A 190 -17.57 12.70 -1.36
N VAL A 191 -17.47 13.32 -0.19
CA VAL A 191 -18.02 14.67 0.05
C VAL A 191 -17.23 15.72 -0.75
N GLY A 192 -15.89 15.62 -0.80
CA GLY A 192 -15.06 16.51 -1.62
C GLY A 192 -15.42 16.42 -3.10
N THR A 193 -15.64 15.21 -3.64
CA THR A 193 -16.08 15.01 -5.03
C THR A 193 -17.51 15.54 -5.25
N ALA A 194 -18.42 15.36 -4.29
CA ALA A 194 -19.77 15.92 -4.40
C ALA A 194 -19.74 17.46 -4.45
N ILE A 195 -18.90 18.10 -3.64
CA ILE A 195 -18.68 19.56 -3.71
C ILE A 195 -18.10 19.95 -5.06
N ALA A 196 -17.08 19.24 -5.55
CA ALA A 196 -16.50 19.48 -6.87
C ALA A 196 -17.53 19.33 -7.99
N ALA A 197 -18.46 18.38 -7.88
CA ALA A 197 -19.54 18.20 -8.85
C ALA A 197 -20.48 19.44 -8.89
N THR A 198 -20.81 20.04 -7.75
CA THR A 198 -21.60 21.28 -7.72
C THR A 198 -20.86 22.48 -8.34
N MET A 199 -19.51 22.39 -8.40
CA MET A 199 -18.66 23.40 -9.04
C MET A 199 -18.44 23.13 -10.54
N GLY A 200 -19.03 22.05 -11.10
CA GLY A 200 -18.86 21.66 -12.51
C GLY A 200 -17.46 21.08 -12.83
N LEU A 201 -16.74 20.59 -11.83
CA LEU A 201 -15.36 20.08 -11.98
C LEU A 201 -15.30 18.54 -12.11
N VAL A 202 -16.44 17.86 -12.18
CA VAL A 202 -16.51 16.39 -12.28
C VAL A 202 -17.06 15.99 -13.63
N ASP A 203 -16.31 15.13 -14.32
CA ASP A 203 -16.75 14.48 -15.55
C ASP A 203 -17.26 13.07 -15.23
N PHE A 204 -18.52 12.79 -15.51
CA PHE A 204 -19.15 11.50 -15.27
C PHE A 204 -19.02 10.53 -16.46
N SER A 205 -18.46 10.96 -17.58
CA SER A 205 -18.31 10.13 -18.79
C SER A 205 -17.58 8.80 -18.54
N PRO A 206 -16.56 8.69 -17.66
CA PRO A 206 -15.93 7.40 -17.36
C PRO A 206 -16.90 6.40 -16.74
N VAL A 207 -17.84 6.87 -15.89
CA VAL A 207 -18.83 6.00 -15.24
C VAL A 207 -19.90 5.53 -16.22
N GLU A 208 -20.30 6.41 -17.15
CA GLU A 208 -21.28 6.08 -18.17
C GLU A 208 -20.69 5.03 -19.15
N ALA A 209 -19.45 5.22 -19.59
CA ALA A 209 -18.76 4.35 -20.53
C ALA A 209 -18.37 2.99 -19.92
N ALA A 210 -18.14 2.90 -18.61
CA ALA A 210 -17.70 1.68 -17.97
C ALA A 210 -18.74 0.55 -18.09
N PRO A 211 -18.34 -0.69 -18.43
CA PRO A 211 -19.24 -1.84 -18.47
C PRO A 211 -19.76 -2.18 -17.06
N LEU A 212 -20.90 -2.87 -17.01
CA LEU A 212 -21.49 -3.32 -15.73
C LEU A 212 -20.63 -4.41 -15.07
N VAL A 213 -20.13 -5.35 -15.87
CA VAL A 213 -19.33 -6.49 -15.39
C VAL A 213 -18.12 -6.65 -16.30
N HIS A 214 -16.96 -6.89 -15.69
CA HIS A 214 -15.73 -7.25 -16.38
C HIS A 214 -14.97 -8.29 -15.57
N VAL A 215 -14.49 -9.33 -16.24
CA VAL A 215 -13.61 -10.32 -15.62
C VAL A 215 -12.16 -9.92 -15.92
N PRO A 216 -11.29 -9.87 -14.91
CA PRO A 216 -9.88 -9.55 -15.12
C PRO A 216 -9.24 -10.42 -16.20
N THR A 217 -8.59 -9.77 -17.16
CA THR A 217 -7.95 -10.43 -18.31
C THR A 217 -6.45 -10.54 -18.06
N PRO A 218 -5.85 -11.74 -18.08
CA PRO A 218 -4.41 -11.86 -17.98
C PRO A 218 -3.70 -11.11 -19.11
N LEU A 219 -2.57 -10.46 -18.78
CA LEU A 219 -1.70 -9.78 -19.74
C LEU A 219 -2.39 -8.68 -20.55
N TYR A 220 -3.34 -7.96 -19.95
CA TYR A 220 -4.10 -6.87 -20.60
C TYR A 220 -3.21 -5.78 -21.21
N PHE A 221 -2.09 -5.44 -20.56
CA PHE A 221 -1.10 -4.47 -21.07
C PHE A 221 -0.05 -5.08 -22.00
N GLY A 222 -0.27 -6.31 -22.47
CA GLY A 222 0.64 -7.03 -23.35
C GLY A 222 1.58 -7.99 -22.62
N MET A 223 2.51 -8.56 -23.38
CA MET A 223 3.45 -9.56 -22.85
C MET A 223 4.46 -8.91 -21.89
N PRO A 224 4.74 -9.55 -20.74
CA PRO A 224 5.76 -9.07 -19.82
C PRO A 224 7.16 -9.18 -20.44
N THR A 225 8.00 -8.19 -20.17
CA THR A 225 9.43 -8.22 -20.49
C THR A 225 10.24 -8.24 -19.19
N PHE A 226 11.35 -8.96 -19.20
CA PHE A 226 12.14 -9.22 -18.00
C PHE A 226 13.45 -8.44 -18.06
N GLU A 227 13.42 -7.20 -17.56
CA GLU A 227 14.56 -6.31 -17.50
C GLU A 227 15.22 -6.42 -16.12
N ILE A 228 16.54 -6.69 -16.08
CA ILE A 228 17.25 -7.09 -14.85
C ILE A 228 17.22 -6.00 -13.78
N SER A 229 17.45 -4.74 -14.14
CA SER A 229 17.45 -3.63 -13.16
C SER A 229 16.09 -3.43 -12.54
N SER A 230 15.02 -3.55 -13.33
CA SER A 230 13.63 -3.50 -12.88
C SER A 230 13.28 -4.66 -11.94
N ILE A 231 13.74 -5.87 -12.26
CA ILE A 231 13.55 -7.06 -11.41
C ILE A 231 14.25 -6.87 -10.07
N VAL A 232 15.51 -6.46 -10.07
CA VAL A 232 16.28 -6.23 -8.84
C VAL A 232 15.62 -5.16 -7.98
N MET A 233 15.18 -4.05 -8.59
CA MET A 233 14.43 -2.99 -7.91
C MET A 233 13.20 -3.56 -7.21
N MET A 234 12.35 -4.30 -7.93
CA MET A 234 11.13 -4.85 -7.37
C MET A 234 11.38 -5.95 -6.34
N CYS A 235 12.47 -6.72 -6.43
CA CYS A 235 12.89 -7.65 -5.38
C CYS A 235 13.27 -6.94 -4.07
N ILE A 236 13.95 -5.79 -4.16
CA ILE A 236 14.25 -4.95 -2.98
C ILE A 236 12.95 -4.44 -2.36
N ILE A 237 12.04 -3.88 -3.16
CA ILE A 237 10.73 -3.41 -2.68
C ILE A 237 9.92 -4.55 -2.07
N ALA A 238 9.92 -5.73 -2.67
CA ALA A 238 9.26 -6.91 -2.12
C ALA A 238 9.85 -7.33 -0.76
N THR A 239 11.17 -7.19 -0.57
CA THR A 239 11.80 -7.41 0.73
C THR A 239 11.32 -6.40 1.77
N VAL A 240 11.20 -5.13 1.39
CA VAL A 240 10.62 -4.07 2.24
C VAL A 240 9.16 -4.39 2.61
N SER A 241 8.36 -4.86 1.66
CA SER A 241 6.99 -5.29 1.90
C SER A 241 6.90 -6.45 2.91
N MET A 242 7.80 -7.43 2.80
CA MET A 242 7.87 -8.53 3.80
C MET A 242 8.21 -8.02 5.20
N VAL A 243 9.07 -7.00 5.32
CA VAL A 243 9.40 -6.37 6.62
C VAL A 243 8.15 -5.69 7.20
N GLU A 244 7.43 -4.91 6.38
CA GLU A 244 6.19 -4.24 6.78
C GLU A 244 5.13 -5.24 7.22
N SER A 245 4.86 -6.26 6.41
CA SER A 245 3.89 -7.30 6.71
C SER A 245 4.23 -8.08 7.98
N THR A 246 5.52 -8.27 8.28
CA THR A 246 5.94 -8.87 9.56
C THR A 246 5.40 -8.07 10.74
N GLY A 247 5.52 -6.74 10.70
CA GLY A 247 4.97 -5.85 11.72
C GLY A 247 3.45 -5.98 11.86
N VAL A 248 2.74 -6.07 10.74
CA VAL A 248 1.27 -6.26 10.70
C VAL A 248 0.88 -7.61 11.31
N TYR A 249 1.57 -8.69 10.94
CA TYR A 249 1.27 -10.04 11.45
C TYR A 249 1.53 -10.16 12.95
N LEU A 250 2.63 -9.62 13.44
CA LEU A 250 2.93 -9.60 14.87
C LEU A 250 1.87 -8.79 15.65
N ALA A 251 1.48 -7.61 15.13
CA ALA A 251 0.44 -6.80 15.76
C ALA A 251 -0.91 -7.53 15.80
N LEU A 252 -1.30 -8.22 14.74
CA LEU A 252 -2.53 -9.02 14.70
C LEU A 252 -2.45 -10.25 15.61
N SER A 253 -1.31 -10.92 15.66
CA SER A 253 -1.06 -12.02 16.60
C SER A 253 -1.27 -11.57 18.06
N ASP A 254 -0.75 -10.40 18.42
CA ASP A 254 -0.92 -9.82 19.76
C ASP A 254 -2.39 -9.46 20.06
N ILE A 255 -3.11 -8.89 19.09
CA ILE A 255 -4.52 -8.49 19.24
C ILE A 255 -5.42 -9.72 19.35
N THR A 256 -5.20 -10.72 18.51
CA THR A 256 -6.04 -11.92 18.45
C THR A 256 -5.66 -12.96 19.49
N LYS A 257 -4.47 -12.83 20.11
CA LYS A 257 -3.87 -13.83 21.02
C LYS A 257 -3.64 -15.18 20.33
N ASP A 258 -3.35 -15.13 19.02
CA ASP A 258 -3.04 -16.29 18.18
C ASP A 258 -1.56 -16.24 17.79
N PRO A 259 -0.68 -16.99 18.47
CA PRO A 259 0.76 -16.90 18.28
C PRO A 259 1.19 -17.38 16.89
N ILE A 260 2.17 -16.71 16.32
CA ILE A 260 2.75 -17.07 15.03
C ILE A 260 4.20 -17.54 15.20
N ASP A 261 4.55 -18.62 14.53
CA ASP A 261 5.89 -19.15 14.44
C ASP A 261 6.53 -18.85 13.07
N SER A 262 7.79 -19.23 12.89
CA SER A 262 8.52 -19.05 11.62
C SER A 262 7.86 -19.79 10.44
N THR A 263 7.15 -20.89 10.69
CA THR A 263 6.43 -21.64 9.66
C THR A 263 5.21 -20.87 9.17
N ARG A 264 4.44 -20.31 10.09
CA ARG A 264 3.30 -19.44 9.75
C ARG A 264 3.77 -18.18 9.00
N LEU A 265 4.84 -17.52 9.49
CA LEU A 265 5.44 -16.37 8.79
C LEU A 265 5.86 -16.73 7.36
N ARG A 266 6.57 -17.85 7.17
CA ARG A 266 6.95 -18.34 5.84
C ARG A 266 5.72 -18.51 4.94
N ASN A 267 4.66 -19.12 5.44
CA ASN A 267 3.45 -19.36 4.68
C ASN A 267 2.71 -18.05 4.38
N GLY A 268 2.74 -17.07 5.28
CA GLY A 268 2.25 -15.72 5.05
C GLY A 268 2.97 -15.02 3.91
N TYR A 269 4.31 -15.03 3.90
CA TYR A 269 5.10 -14.47 2.80
C TYR A 269 4.87 -15.20 1.48
N ARG A 270 4.68 -16.53 1.49
CA ARG A 270 4.33 -17.27 0.28
C ARG A 270 2.98 -16.83 -0.29
N ALA A 271 1.99 -16.56 0.54
CA ALA A 271 0.71 -16.04 0.09
C ALA A 271 0.84 -14.65 -0.53
N GLU A 272 1.66 -13.77 0.06
CA GLU A 272 1.99 -12.47 -0.54
C GLU A 272 2.72 -12.62 -1.87
N GLY A 273 3.75 -13.47 -1.93
CA GLY A 273 4.48 -13.73 -3.17
C GLY A 273 3.58 -14.27 -4.28
N LEU A 274 2.66 -15.19 -3.96
CA LEU A 274 1.65 -15.67 -4.89
C LEU A 274 0.70 -14.56 -5.33
N ALA A 275 0.26 -13.69 -4.42
CA ALA A 275 -0.58 -12.55 -4.74
C ALA A 275 0.13 -11.56 -5.67
N VAL A 276 1.42 -11.26 -5.42
CA VAL A 276 2.24 -10.38 -6.28
C VAL A 276 2.45 -11.01 -7.66
N LEU A 277 2.74 -12.30 -7.73
CA LEU A 277 2.88 -13.05 -8.98
C LEU A 277 1.59 -12.97 -9.82
N LEU A 278 0.44 -13.24 -9.20
CA LEU A 278 -0.85 -13.10 -9.85
C LEU A 278 -1.13 -11.65 -10.24
N GLY A 279 -0.79 -10.68 -9.36
CA GLY A 279 -0.87 -9.27 -9.67
C GLY A 279 -0.11 -8.89 -10.94
N GLY A 280 1.11 -9.38 -11.12
CA GLY A 280 1.88 -9.17 -12.34
C GLY A 280 1.22 -9.79 -13.59
N ILE A 281 0.63 -11.00 -13.48
CA ILE A 281 -0.07 -11.67 -14.57
C ILE A 281 -1.36 -10.91 -14.94
N PHE A 282 -2.14 -10.44 -13.97
CA PHE A 282 -3.37 -9.68 -14.19
C PHE A 282 -3.15 -8.17 -14.32
N ASN A 283 -1.88 -7.74 -14.41
CA ASN A 283 -1.49 -6.36 -14.58
C ASN A 283 -2.03 -5.43 -13.47
N THR A 284 -1.79 -5.83 -12.24
CA THR A 284 -2.06 -5.04 -11.03
C THR A 284 -0.76 -4.77 -10.26
N PHE A 285 -0.81 -4.63 -8.95
CA PHE A 285 0.27 -4.11 -8.13
C PHE A 285 0.73 -5.11 -7.06
N PRO A 286 1.85 -4.84 -6.35
CA PRO A 286 2.25 -5.69 -5.22
C PRO A 286 1.29 -5.51 -4.04
N TYR A 287 1.11 -6.58 -3.27
CA TYR A 287 0.22 -6.61 -2.11
C TYR A 287 1.00 -6.82 -0.82
N THR A 288 0.59 -6.12 0.23
CA THR A 288 1.16 -6.20 1.58
C THR A 288 0.04 -6.16 2.63
N GLY A 289 0.35 -6.54 3.85
CA GLY A 289 -0.60 -6.43 4.97
C GLY A 289 -1.04 -4.98 5.20
N PHE A 290 -2.34 -4.69 5.05
CA PHE A 290 -2.89 -3.35 5.15
C PHE A 290 -2.97 -2.89 6.60
N SER A 291 -1.99 -2.13 7.03
CA SER A 291 -1.76 -1.76 8.42
C SER A 291 -2.91 -0.95 9.05
N GLN A 292 -3.63 -0.14 8.26
CA GLN A 292 -4.79 0.62 8.70
C GLN A 292 -5.92 -0.31 9.20
N ASN A 293 -6.07 -1.50 8.59
CA ASN A 293 -7.08 -2.47 9.01
C ASN A 293 -6.75 -3.18 10.34
N VAL A 294 -5.49 -3.16 10.78
CA VAL A 294 -5.09 -3.66 12.12
C VAL A 294 -5.79 -2.86 13.23
N GLY A 295 -5.85 -1.53 13.06
CA GLY A 295 -6.59 -0.65 13.97
C GLY A 295 -8.08 -1.00 14.03
N LEU A 296 -8.68 -1.33 12.88
CA LEU A 296 -10.08 -1.71 12.79
C LEU A 296 -10.35 -3.07 13.44
N VAL A 297 -9.47 -4.06 13.28
CA VAL A 297 -9.53 -5.35 14.01
C VAL A 297 -9.51 -5.13 15.52
N LYS A 298 -8.64 -4.24 16.01
CA LYS A 298 -8.58 -3.88 17.43
C LYS A 298 -9.86 -3.21 17.92
N LEU A 299 -10.41 -2.28 17.15
CA LEU A 299 -11.62 -1.53 17.53
C LEU A 299 -12.88 -2.39 17.49
N SER A 300 -13.02 -3.25 16.48
CA SER A 300 -14.17 -4.14 16.32
C SER A 300 -14.14 -5.37 17.21
N GLY A 301 -12.99 -5.66 17.83
CA GLY A 301 -12.80 -6.83 18.65
C GLY A 301 -12.83 -8.16 17.89
N ILE A 302 -12.62 -8.14 16.58
CA ILE A 302 -12.53 -9.32 15.72
C ILE A 302 -11.39 -10.21 16.20
N LYS A 303 -11.69 -11.50 16.43
CA LYS A 303 -10.71 -12.53 16.78
C LYS A 303 -10.69 -13.69 15.81
N THR A 304 -11.60 -13.71 14.86
CA THR A 304 -11.76 -14.78 13.88
C THR A 304 -11.51 -14.29 12.47
N ARG A 305 -11.29 -15.19 11.54
CA ARG A 305 -11.07 -14.89 10.13
C ARG A 305 -12.37 -14.60 9.35
N LEU A 306 -13.51 -15.01 9.93
CA LEU A 306 -14.79 -14.99 9.21
C LEU A 306 -15.18 -13.60 8.65
N PRO A 307 -15.08 -12.48 9.40
CA PRO A 307 -15.35 -11.16 8.86
C PRO A 307 -14.45 -10.80 7.66
N ILE A 308 -13.19 -11.22 7.71
CA ILE A 308 -12.24 -10.91 6.63
C ILE A 308 -12.47 -11.78 5.40
N TYR A 309 -13.00 -13.00 5.53
CA TYR A 309 -13.50 -13.75 4.37
C TYR A 309 -14.64 -13.03 3.67
N TYR A 310 -15.56 -12.41 4.43
CA TYR A 310 -16.58 -11.54 3.83
C TYR A 310 -15.97 -10.32 3.14
N ALA A 311 -14.99 -9.67 3.75
CA ALA A 311 -14.28 -8.56 3.12
C ALA A 311 -13.62 -8.99 1.80
N ALA A 312 -12.94 -10.13 1.77
CA ALA A 312 -12.33 -10.69 0.57
C ALA A 312 -13.37 -10.97 -0.52
N GLY A 313 -14.49 -11.58 -0.16
CA GLY A 313 -15.61 -11.83 -1.08
C GLY A 313 -16.21 -10.54 -1.64
N PHE A 314 -16.43 -9.54 -0.80
CA PHE A 314 -16.93 -8.23 -1.25
C PHE A 314 -15.93 -7.49 -2.15
N LEU A 315 -14.62 -7.58 -1.87
CA LEU A 315 -13.57 -7.01 -2.75
C LEU A 315 -13.58 -7.69 -4.13
N ILE A 316 -13.67 -9.02 -4.17
CA ILE A 316 -13.77 -9.77 -5.44
C ILE A 316 -15.01 -9.32 -6.22
N LEU A 317 -16.17 -9.27 -5.56
CA LEU A 317 -17.42 -8.83 -6.21
C LEU A 317 -17.33 -7.39 -6.70
N LEU A 318 -16.78 -6.48 -5.89
CA LEU A 318 -16.63 -5.07 -6.24
C LEU A 318 -15.67 -4.89 -7.43
N GLY A 319 -14.58 -5.66 -7.47
CA GLY A 319 -13.62 -5.61 -8.57
C GLY A 319 -14.16 -6.16 -9.89
N LEU A 320 -15.21 -7.02 -9.86
CA LEU A 320 -15.93 -7.45 -11.06
C LEU A 320 -16.91 -6.41 -11.61
N LEU A 321 -17.08 -5.28 -10.91
CA LEU A 321 -17.99 -4.19 -11.27
C LEU A 321 -17.21 -2.91 -11.63
N PRO A 322 -16.73 -2.74 -12.89
CA PRO A 322 -15.87 -1.64 -13.29
C PRO A 322 -16.46 -0.24 -13.04
N LYS A 323 -17.77 -0.11 -12.93
CA LYS A 323 -18.41 1.16 -12.57
C LYS A 323 -17.91 1.71 -11.24
N PHE A 324 -17.56 0.85 -10.28
CA PHE A 324 -16.93 1.28 -9.01
C PHE A 324 -15.48 1.75 -9.22
N GLY A 325 -14.73 1.14 -10.13
CA GLY A 325 -13.42 1.63 -10.55
C GLY A 325 -13.52 2.98 -11.27
N ALA A 326 -14.50 3.15 -12.14
CA ALA A 326 -14.78 4.40 -12.83
C ALA A 326 -15.23 5.52 -11.87
N LEU A 327 -15.97 5.20 -10.80
CA LEU A 327 -16.29 6.17 -9.74
C LEU A 327 -15.04 6.72 -9.04
N ALA A 328 -13.95 5.97 -8.97
CA ALA A 328 -12.70 6.50 -8.43
C ALA A 328 -12.01 7.49 -9.39
N GLN A 329 -12.24 7.40 -10.69
CA GLN A 329 -11.65 8.30 -11.69
C GLN A 329 -12.31 9.68 -11.72
N ILE A 330 -13.58 9.79 -11.34
CA ILE A 330 -14.27 11.09 -11.31
C ILE A 330 -13.83 11.97 -10.14
N ILE A 331 -13.02 11.44 -9.22
CA ILE A 331 -12.48 12.19 -8.09
C ILE A 331 -11.45 13.20 -8.62
N PRO A 332 -11.66 14.52 -8.49
CA PRO A 332 -10.71 15.51 -8.97
C PRO A 332 -9.36 15.43 -8.24
N SER A 333 -8.26 15.70 -8.95
CA SER A 333 -6.91 15.68 -8.37
C SER A 333 -6.76 16.47 -7.08
N PRO A 334 -7.36 17.68 -6.89
CA PRO A 334 -7.27 18.39 -5.62
C PRO A 334 -7.92 17.65 -4.45
N VAL A 335 -9.03 16.95 -4.68
CA VAL A 335 -9.70 16.11 -3.67
C VAL A 335 -8.82 14.92 -3.30
N LEU A 336 -8.27 14.25 -4.33
CA LEU A 336 -7.30 13.16 -4.13
C LEU A 336 -6.09 13.64 -3.33
N GLY A 337 -5.51 14.78 -3.71
CA GLY A 337 -4.35 15.37 -3.03
C GLY A 337 -4.62 15.66 -1.55
N GLY A 338 -5.77 16.24 -1.23
CA GLY A 338 -6.18 16.48 0.16
C GLY A 338 -6.29 15.17 0.97
N ALA A 339 -6.91 14.15 0.41
CA ALA A 339 -7.03 12.83 1.03
C ALA A 339 -5.67 12.13 1.19
N MET A 340 -4.83 12.18 0.15
CA MET A 340 -3.48 11.61 0.15
C MET A 340 -2.58 12.26 1.21
N LEU A 341 -2.66 13.58 1.39
CA LEU A 341 -1.89 14.31 2.39
C LEU A 341 -2.16 13.74 3.80
N VAL A 342 -3.43 13.59 4.16
CA VAL A 342 -3.80 13.04 5.47
C VAL A 342 -3.37 11.58 5.58
N MET A 343 -3.57 10.79 4.55
CA MET A 343 -3.23 9.36 4.55
C MET A 343 -1.73 9.13 4.69
N PHE A 344 -0.89 9.82 3.90
CA PHE A 344 0.57 9.67 4.00
C PHE A 344 1.11 10.24 5.32
N GLY A 345 0.47 11.28 5.85
CA GLY A 345 0.70 11.74 7.21
C GLY A 345 0.45 10.64 8.24
N PHE A 346 -0.66 9.89 8.13
CA PHE A 346 -0.94 8.76 9.01
C PHE A 346 0.10 7.64 8.88
N VAL A 347 0.53 7.30 7.65
CA VAL A 347 1.59 6.32 7.43
C VAL A 347 2.90 6.76 8.09
N SER A 348 3.29 8.04 7.93
CA SER A 348 4.50 8.58 8.57
C SER A 348 4.45 8.45 10.10
N ILE A 349 3.34 8.85 10.70
CA ILE A 349 3.14 8.76 12.16
C ILE A 349 3.11 7.30 12.63
N GLN A 350 2.58 6.39 11.84
CA GLN A 350 2.61 4.96 12.16
C GLN A 350 4.04 4.42 12.23
N GLY A 351 4.92 4.83 11.29
CA GLY A 351 6.34 4.54 11.36
C GLY A 351 6.99 5.12 12.62
N MET A 352 6.69 6.38 12.94
CA MET A 352 7.18 7.04 14.16
C MET A 352 6.68 6.35 15.45
N GLN A 353 5.46 5.83 15.48
CA GLN A 353 4.96 5.05 16.61
C GLN A 353 5.72 3.73 16.81
N ILE A 354 6.20 3.12 15.74
CA ILE A 354 7.09 1.95 15.82
C ILE A 354 8.45 2.37 16.37
N LEU A 355 9.01 3.50 15.90
CA LEU A 355 10.26 4.06 16.41
C LEU A 355 10.19 4.45 17.89
N ALA A 356 9.05 4.93 18.36
CA ALA A 356 8.85 5.27 19.77
C ALA A 356 9.02 4.08 20.74
N ARG A 357 9.02 2.84 20.23
CA ARG A 357 9.26 1.61 21.02
C ARG A 357 10.73 1.21 21.01
N VAL A 358 11.58 1.92 20.28
CA VAL A 358 13.01 1.65 20.14
C VAL A 358 13.76 2.31 21.28
N ASP A 359 14.70 1.60 21.89
CA ASP A 359 15.58 2.16 22.90
C ASP A 359 16.64 3.05 22.24
N PHE A 360 16.38 4.33 22.23
CA PHE A 360 17.32 5.37 21.77
C PHE A 360 18.24 5.86 22.88
N ALA A 361 17.83 5.72 24.13
CA ALA A 361 18.56 6.27 25.27
C ALA A 361 19.82 5.46 25.62
N ASN A 362 19.71 4.12 25.56
CA ASN A 362 20.81 3.23 25.92
C ASN A 362 21.55 2.66 24.68
N ASN A 363 21.08 2.94 23.48
CA ASN A 363 21.69 2.50 22.23
C ASN A 363 21.77 3.63 21.21
N GLU A 364 22.88 4.39 21.24
CA GLU A 364 23.14 5.49 20.31
C GLU A 364 23.17 5.05 18.83
N HIS A 365 23.48 3.79 18.55
CA HIS A 365 23.44 3.26 17.19
C HIS A 365 22.05 3.33 16.58
N ASN A 366 21.00 3.11 17.39
CA ASN A 366 19.63 3.20 16.91
C ASN A 366 19.31 4.62 16.45
N PHE A 367 19.78 5.65 17.19
CA PHE A 367 19.60 7.04 16.78
C PHE A 367 20.26 7.31 15.41
N LEU A 368 21.51 6.87 15.23
CA LEU A 368 22.24 7.04 13.98
C LEU A 368 21.54 6.30 12.80
N ILE A 369 21.06 5.07 13.03
CA ILE A 369 20.36 4.28 12.02
C ILE A 369 19.10 5.03 11.55
N ALA A 370 18.24 5.48 12.48
CA ALA A 370 17.03 6.21 12.13
C ALA A 370 17.35 7.54 11.42
N ALA A 371 18.25 8.34 11.99
CA ALA A 371 18.59 9.66 11.48
C ALA A 371 19.12 9.59 10.04
N VAL A 372 20.12 8.73 9.78
CA VAL A 372 20.75 8.62 8.46
C VAL A 372 19.80 8.01 7.44
N SER A 373 19.06 6.95 7.80
CA SER A 373 18.15 6.27 6.88
C SER A 373 16.99 7.17 6.46
N ILE A 374 16.35 7.84 7.40
CA ILE A 374 15.21 8.74 7.11
C ILE A 374 15.70 9.97 6.35
N ALA A 375 16.79 10.62 6.79
CA ALA A 375 17.31 11.81 6.13
C ALA A 375 17.73 11.51 4.68
N ALA A 376 18.48 10.43 4.45
CA ALA A 376 18.87 10.02 3.10
C ALA A 376 17.65 9.64 2.25
N GLY A 377 16.70 8.90 2.82
CA GLY A 377 15.49 8.52 2.10
C GLY A 377 14.63 9.71 1.67
N VAL A 378 14.42 10.67 2.55
CA VAL A 378 13.64 11.87 2.22
C VAL A 378 14.42 12.81 1.32
N GLY A 379 15.71 13.02 1.60
CA GLY A 379 16.54 13.99 0.86
C GLY A 379 16.90 13.55 -0.54
N LEU A 380 17.08 12.25 -0.78
CA LEU A 380 17.42 11.70 -2.11
C LEU A 380 16.18 11.40 -2.96
N ASN A 381 15.00 11.40 -2.38
CA ASN A 381 13.77 11.10 -3.12
C ASN A 381 13.53 12.16 -4.21
N ASN A 382 13.51 11.73 -5.47
CA ASN A 382 13.38 12.60 -6.65
C ASN A 382 14.49 13.67 -6.76
N SER A 383 15.66 13.42 -6.19
CA SER A 383 16.79 14.34 -6.28
C SER A 383 17.48 14.25 -7.64
N ASN A 384 17.90 15.40 -8.18
CA ASN A 384 18.67 15.48 -9.43
C ASN A 384 20.15 15.13 -9.25
N LEU A 385 20.56 14.67 -8.06
CA LEU A 385 21.98 14.40 -7.73
C LEU A 385 22.61 13.33 -8.63
N PHE A 386 21.82 12.40 -9.14
CA PHE A 386 22.30 11.25 -9.90
C PHE A 386 21.95 11.31 -11.40
N VAL A 387 21.49 12.46 -11.94
CA VAL A 387 21.05 12.59 -13.34
C VAL A 387 22.15 12.24 -14.35
N SER A 388 23.43 12.44 -14.02
CA SER A 388 24.55 12.10 -14.89
C SER A 388 25.00 10.62 -14.81
N MET A 389 24.40 9.83 -13.91
CA MET A 389 24.76 8.42 -13.70
C MET A 389 23.96 7.51 -14.66
N PRO A 390 24.40 6.25 -14.87
CA PRO A 390 23.64 5.28 -15.65
C PRO A 390 22.21 5.09 -15.10
N THR A 391 21.24 4.84 -16.00
CA THR A 391 19.80 4.72 -15.64
C THR A 391 19.55 3.73 -14.50
N ALA A 392 20.21 2.57 -14.52
CA ALA A 392 20.09 1.59 -13.43
C ALA A 392 20.51 2.17 -12.08
N PHE A 393 21.60 2.96 -12.02
CA PHE A 393 22.06 3.61 -10.80
C PHE A 393 21.04 4.68 -10.34
N GLN A 394 20.54 5.49 -11.27
CA GLN A 394 19.50 6.48 -10.96
C GLN A 394 18.27 5.83 -10.33
N MET A 395 17.77 4.70 -10.90
CA MET A 395 16.60 3.98 -10.39
C MET A 395 16.74 3.60 -8.92
N PHE A 396 17.93 3.19 -8.48
CA PHE A 396 18.16 2.80 -7.09
C PHE A 396 18.35 3.98 -6.16
N PHE A 397 19.20 4.93 -6.51
CA PHE A 397 19.66 5.98 -5.60
C PHE A 397 18.78 7.24 -5.61
N SER A 398 17.96 7.46 -6.65
CA SER A 398 16.92 8.49 -6.64
C SER A 398 15.60 8.02 -6.01
N ASN A 399 15.51 6.75 -5.61
CA ASN A 399 14.34 6.23 -4.89
C ASN A 399 14.59 6.26 -3.39
N GLY A 400 13.99 7.23 -2.71
CA GLY A 400 14.20 7.44 -1.28
C GLY A 400 13.82 6.24 -0.39
N ILE A 401 12.79 5.47 -0.77
CA ILE A 401 12.34 4.30 -0.02
C ILE A 401 13.40 3.19 -0.09
N VAL A 402 13.94 2.94 -1.29
CA VAL A 402 15.00 1.95 -1.51
C VAL A 402 16.25 2.32 -0.71
N VAL A 403 16.68 3.58 -0.81
CA VAL A 403 17.87 4.07 -0.09
C VAL A 403 17.69 3.96 1.41
N ALA A 404 16.55 4.45 1.95
CA ALA A 404 16.27 4.34 3.39
C ALA A 404 16.28 2.89 3.87
N SER A 405 15.68 1.99 3.09
CA SER A 405 15.58 0.58 3.45
C SER A 405 16.95 -0.09 3.48
N LEU A 406 17.75 0.12 2.44
CA LEU A 406 19.11 -0.43 2.36
C LEU A 406 19.99 0.12 3.49
N LEU A 407 19.95 1.43 3.74
CA LEU A 407 20.73 2.02 4.83
C LEU A 407 20.27 1.51 6.20
N ALA A 408 18.97 1.46 6.47
CA ALA A 408 18.46 0.95 7.74
C ALA A 408 18.88 -0.49 7.99
N ILE A 409 18.79 -1.36 6.98
CA ILE A 409 19.17 -2.78 7.08
C ILE A 409 20.69 -2.91 7.28
N VAL A 410 21.49 -2.27 6.43
CA VAL A 410 22.95 -2.37 6.47
C VAL A 410 23.53 -1.80 7.77
N LEU A 411 23.09 -0.58 8.14
CA LEU A 411 23.55 0.05 9.38
C LEU A 411 23.14 -0.76 10.61
N ASN A 412 21.93 -1.30 10.64
CA ASN A 412 21.50 -2.16 11.74
C ASN A 412 22.33 -3.44 11.81
N ALA A 413 22.61 -4.08 10.68
CA ALA A 413 23.44 -5.28 10.64
C ALA A 413 24.89 -5.02 11.09
N VAL A 414 25.46 -3.86 10.72
CA VAL A 414 26.84 -3.52 11.07
C VAL A 414 26.96 -3.05 12.53
N LEU A 415 26.05 -2.18 12.97
CA LEU A 415 26.17 -1.49 14.26
C LEU A 415 25.58 -2.30 15.43
N ASN A 416 24.50 -3.03 15.20
CA ASN A 416 23.80 -3.77 16.25
C ASN A 416 24.13 -5.27 16.31
N HIS A 417 24.83 -5.83 15.30
CA HIS A 417 25.13 -7.28 15.27
C HIS A 417 26.19 -7.72 16.29
N LYS A 418 26.99 -6.78 16.84
CA LYS A 418 28.06 -7.07 17.80
C LYS A 418 27.62 -7.23 19.27
N LYS A 419 26.31 -7.16 19.57
CA LYS A 419 25.77 -7.22 20.94
C LYS A 419 25.00 -8.52 21.26
N LYS A 420 25.30 -9.64 20.58
CA LYS A 420 24.81 -10.96 20.98
C LYS A 420 25.93 -11.82 21.55
#